data_e10ba4242c80c832720394b8018522bd
#
_entry.id   e10ba4242c80c832720394b8018522bd
#
_cell.length_a   1.000
_cell.length_b   1.000
_cell.length_c   1.000
_cell.angle_alpha   90.00
_cell.angle_beta   90.00
_cell.angle_gamma   90.00
#
_symmetry.space_group_name_H-M   'P 1'
#
loop_
_entity.id
_entity.type
_entity.pdbx_description
1 polymer ?
#
loop_
_entity_poly.entity_id
_entity_poly.type
_entity_poly.pdbx_seq_one_letter_code
_entity_poly.pdbx_strand_id
1 'polypeptide(L)'
;AESPNVPVLSRNWERPESWSLASYRADNGYHGLRAALDLPPDEVIEIVKNSGLRGRGGAGFPVGMKWSFIPQGDGPGKPHYLVVNADESEPGTCKDMPLMLASPHTLIEGMIIASYAIRANLAFIYVRGEVASVIARLRDAVAQAYEAGLLGRNILGSSFDLDLVVHAGAGAYICGEETALLDSLEGRRGQPRLRPPFPAVAGLYASPTVVNNVESIASVPAILRNSADWFRQMGTEKSPGFTLYSLS
;
A
#
# COMPACT_ATOMS: atom_id res chain seq x y z
N ALA A 1 -13.83 -12.49 14.26
CA ALA A 1 -13.84 -11.20 13.58
C ALA A 1 -13.84 -10.08 14.61
N GLU A 2 -13.11 -8.99 14.34
CA GLU A 2 -13.07 -7.82 15.22
C GLU A 2 -14.41 -7.07 15.15
N SER A 3 -14.76 -6.36 16.25
CA SER A 3 -15.97 -5.53 16.27
C SER A 3 -15.86 -4.40 15.24
N PRO A 4 -16.91 -4.11 14.45
CA PRO A 4 -16.87 -3.03 13.48
C PRO A 4 -16.83 -1.61 14.08
N ASN A 5 -17.00 -1.48 15.39
CA ASN A 5 -17.01 -0.20 16.10
C ASN A 5 -15.67 0.13 16.78
N VAL A 6 -14.60 -0.58 16.46
CA VAL A 6 -13.25 -0.33 17.02
C VAL A 6 -12.36 0.29 15.95
N PRO A 7 -11.54 1.30 16.29
CA PRO A 7 -10.55 1.83 15.35
C PRO A 7 -9.66 0.71 14.80
N VAL A 8 -9.48 0.66 13.48
CA VAL A 8 -8.69 -0.40 12.83
C VAL A 8 -7.27 0.07 12.59
N LEU A 9 -7.09 1.15 11.82
CA LEU A 9 -5.77 1.65 11.47
C LEU A 9 -5.08 2.40 12.61
N SER A 10 -5.84 3.08 13.46
CA SER A 10 -5.32 3.95 14.53
C SER A 10 -5.34 3.31 15.92
N ARG A 11 -5.80 2.07 16.06
CA ARG A 11 -6.02 1.42 17.36
C ARG A 11 -4.79 1.33 18.26
N ASN A 12 -3.59 1.35 17.68
CA ASN A 12 -2.32 1.17 18.40
C ASN A 12 -1.46 2.43 18.43
N TRP A 13 -1.92 3.54 17.87
CA TRP A 13 -1.09 4.74 17.71
C TRP A 13 -0.59 5.33 19.05
N GLU A 14 -1.36 5.17 20.12
CA GLU A 14 -1.01 5.66 21.46
C GLU A 14 -0.12 4.68 22.25
N ARG A 15 0.11 3.48 21.73
CA ARG A 15 0.96 2.50 22.42
C ARG A 15 2.44 2.90 22.33
N PRO A 16 3.23 2.71 23.39
CA PRO A 16 4.67 2.89 23.32
C PRO A 16 5.26 2.04 22.18
N GLU A 17 6.17 2.62 21.41
CA GLU A 17 6.85 1.95 20.30
C GLU A 17 5.91 1.26 19.30
N SER A 18 4.71 1.82 19.08
CA SER A 18 3.71 1.31 18.13
C SER A 18 4.28 1.05 16.72
N TRP A 19 5.32 1.79 16.36
CA TRP A 19 6.04 1.69 15.09
C TRP A 19 6.97 0.48 14.96
N SER A 20 7.28 -0.22 16.06
CA SER A 20 8.24 -1.31 16.04
C SER A 20 7.61 -2.60 15.48
N LEU A 21 8.45 -3.43 14.85
CA LEU A 21 8.03 -4.75 14.38
C LEU A 21 7.52 -5.62 15.54
N ALA A 22 8.14 -5.52 16.72
CA ALA A 22 7.74 -6.28 17.91
C ALA A 22 6.32 -5.92 18.34
N SER A 23 6.00 -4.63 18.45
CA SER A 23 4.66 -4.14 18.79
C SER A 23 3.63 -4.57 17.76
N TYR A 24 3.96 -4.47 16.46
CA TYR A 24 3.05 -4.85 15.38
C TYR A 24 2.75 -6.36 15.38
N ARG A 25 3.77 -7.21 15.59
CA ARG A 25 3.58 -8.67 15.70
C ARG A 25 2.75 -9.07 16.92
N ALA A 26 2.94 -8.39 18.05
CA ALA A 26 2.15 -8.65 19.26
C ALA A 26 0.64 -8.38 19.06
N ASP A 27 0.27 -7.58 18.04
CA ASP A 27 -1.09 -7.25 17.68
C ASP A 27 -1.59 -7.98 16.42
N ASN A 28 -1.14 -9.20 16.22
CA ASN A 28 -1.47 -10.03 15.05
C ASN A 28 -0.99 -9.45 13.70
N GLY A 29 0.07 -8.64 13.72
CA GLY A 29 0.71 -8.16 12.50
C GLY A 29 1.29 -9.30 11.66
N TYR A 30 1.25 -9.14 10.35
CA TYR A 30 1.65 -10.12 9.34
C TYR A 30 0.81 -11.42 9.28
N HIS A 31 -0.32 -11.49 10.01
CA HIS A 31 -1.29 -12.58 9.85
C HIS A 31 -2.06 -12.45 8.54
N GLY A 32 -2.37 -11.23 8.09
CA GLY A 32 -2.98 -10.99 6.78
C GLY A 32 -2.08 -11.44 5.63
N LEU A 33 -0.76 -11.19 5.75
CA LEU A 33 0.23 -11.66 4.78
C LEU A 33 0.30 -13.20 4.73
N ARG A 34 0.31 -13.88 5.89
CA ARG A 34 0.27 -15.35 5.91
C ARG A 34 -0.95 -15.88 5.18
N ALA A 35 -2.14 -15.34 5.50
CA ALA A 35 -3.37 -15.72 4.83
C ALA A 35 -3.32 -15.46 3.32
N ALA A 36 -2.69 -14.37 2.88
CA ALA A 36 -2.55 -14.06 1.45
C ALA A 36 -1.62 -15.03 0.72
N LEU A 37 -0.50 -15.42 1.35
CA LEU A 37 0.48 -16.33 0.73
C LEU A 37 -0.03 -17.78 0.62
N ASP A 38 -1.05 -18.14 1.39
CA ASP A 38 -1.73 -19.45 1.29
C ASP A 38 -2.74 -19.54 0.12
N LEU A 39 -2.99 -18.38 -0.56
CA LEU A 39 -3.94 -18.28 -1.66
C LEU A 39 -3.22 -17.97 -2.98
N PRO A 40 -3.81 -18.35 -4.14
CA PRO A 40 -3.34 -17.84 -5.42
C PRO A 40 -3.44 -16.31 -5.50
N PRO A 41 -2.51 -15.62 -6.18
CA PRO A 41 -2.54 -14.16 -6.34
C PRO A 41 -3.88 -13.59 -6.82
N ASP A 42 -4.54 -14.25 -7.77
CA ASP A 42 -5.82 -13.81 -8.32
C ASP A 42 -6.96 -13.86 -7.29
N GLU A 43 -6.92 -14.82 -6.38
CA GLU A 43 -7.90 -14.91 -5.29
C GLU A 43 -7.73 -13.77 -4.29
N VAL A 44 -6.49 -13.36 -4.01
CA VAL A 44 -6.21 -12.16 -3.21
C VAL A 44 -6.81 -10.92 -3.86
N ILE A 45 -6.67 -10.77 -5.19
CA ILE A 45 -7.32 -9.66 -5.94
C ILE A 45 -8.84 -9.70 -5.76
N GLU A 46 -9.46 -10.88 -5.91
CA GLU A 46 -10.92 -11.00 -5.78
C GLU A 46 -11.41 -10.72 -4.34
N ILE A 47 -10.67 -11.11 -3.30
CA ILE A 47 -10.99 -10.75 -1.91
C ILE A 47 -10.99 -9.23 -1.73
N VAL A 48 -9.96 -8.54 -2.21
CA VAL A 48 -9.88 -7.07 -2.11
C VAL A 48 -10.96 -6.40 -2.95
N LYS A 49 -11.27 -6.93 -4.12
CA LYS A 49 -12.36 -6.45 -4.98
C LYS A 49 -13.72 -6.62 -4.31
N ASN A 50 -14.00 -7.80 -3.76
CA ASN A 50 -15.25 -8.12 -3.07
C ASN A 50 -15.43 -7.34 -1.76
N SER A 51 -14.34 -6.87 -1.12
CA SER A 51 -14.43 -5.98 0.04
C SER A 51 -15.03 -4.62 -0.29
N GLY A 52 -15.00 -4.21 -1.56
CA GLY A 52 -15.44 -2.89 -1.99
C GLY A 52 -14.51 -1.76 -1.55
N LEU A 53 -13.27 -2.05 -1.14
CA LEU A 53 -12.30 -1.02 -0.75
C LEU A 53 -12.08 -0.01 -1.88
N ARG A 54 -12.44 1.24 -1.61
CA ARG A 54 -12.22 2.37 -2.52
C ARG A 54 -10.89 3.04 -2.20
N GLY A 55 -10.24 3.56 -3.23
CA GLY A 55 -9.00 4.34 -3.09
C GLY A 55 -9.18 5.53 -2.16
N ARG A 56 -8.23 5.73 -1.25
CA ARG A 56 -8.23 6.78 -0.22
C ARG A 56 -7.34 7.99 -0.61
N GLY A 57 -6.93 8.06 -1.86
CA GLY A 57 -6.16 9.19 -2.40
C GLY A 57 -7.00 10.28 -3.06
N GLY A 58 -8.31 10.33 -2.80
CA GLY A 58 -9.24 11.35 -3.30
C GLY A 58 -10.13 10.87 -4.46
N ALA A 59 -9.62 10.15 -5.45
CA ALA A 59 -10.40 9.72 -6.62
C ALA A 59 -11.42 8.60 -6.32
N GLY A 60 -11.22 7.83 -5.25
CA GLY A 60 -12.18 6.80 -4.84
C GLY A 60 -12.32 5.61 -5.79
N PHE A 61 -11.38 5.37 -6.70
CA PHE A 61 -11.46 4.23 -7.62
C PHE A 61 -11.27 2.90 -6.85
N PRO A 62 -12.04 1.83 -7.14
CA PRO A 62 -11.95 0.56 -6.42
C PRO A 62 -10.56 -0.07 -6.53
N VAL A 63 -9.95 -0.38 -5.37
CA VAL A 63 -8.55 -0.85 -5.29
C VAL A 63 -8.38 -2.20 -5.98
N GLY A 64 -9.21 -3.19 -5.65
CA GLY A 64 -9.11 -4.53 -6.25
C GLY A 64 -9.38 -4.53 -7.75
N MET A 65 -10.27 -3.64 -8.25
CA MET A 65 -10.46 -3.47 -9.69
C MET A 65 -9.20 -2.88 -10.36
N LYS A 66 -8.52 -1.93 -9.70
CA LYS A 66 -7.26 -1.38 -10.22
C LYS A 66 -6.19 -2.47 -10.36
N TRP A 67 -6.12 -3.39 -9.39
CA TRP A 67 -5.19 -4.51 -9.43
C TRP A 67 -5.50 -5.51 -10.55
N SER A 68 -6.78 -5.75 -10.85
CA SER A 68 -7.20 -6.68 -11.91
C SER A 68 -6.88 -6.19 -13.34
N PHE A 69 -6.49 -4.92 -13.51
CA PHE A 69 -6.04 -4.39 -14.81
C PHE A 69 -4.59 -4.72 -15.16
N ILE A 70 -3.81 -5.20 -14.19
CA ILE A 70 -2.45 -5.68 -14.45
C ILE A 70 -2.55 -6.95 -15.31
N PRO A 71 -1.78 -7.05 -16.41
CA PRO A 71 -1.78 -8.24 -17.24
C PRO A 71 -1.47 -9.49 -16.42
N GLN A 72 -2.36 -10.48 -16.49
CA GLN A 72 -2.21 -11.76 -15.81
C GLN A 72 -1.66 -12.76 -16.82
N GLY A 73 -0.50 -13.36 -16.56
CA GLY A 73 0.07 -14.39 -17.43
C GLY A 73 1.50 -14.76 -17.06
N ASP A 74 1.85 -16.01 -17.28
CA ASP A 74 3.18 -16.59 -16.97
C ASP A 74 4.21 -16.38 -18.09
N GLY A 75 3.95 -15.45 -19.03
CA GLY A 75 4.87 -15.17 -20.14
C GLY A 75 6.06 -14.34 -19.71
N PRO A 76 7.17 -14.32 -20.50
CA PRO A 76 8.29 -13.41 -20.30
C PRO A 76 7.84 -11.98 -20.61
N GLY A 77 7.07 -11.42 -19.69
CA GLY A 77 6.53 -10.07 -19.74
C GLY A 77 7.46 -9.04 -19.10
N LYS A 78 7.06 -7.78 -19.22
CA LYS A 78 7.71 -6.70 -18.47
C LYS A 78 7.50 -6.90 -16.97
N PRO A 79 8.45 -6.49 -16.12
CA PRO A 79 8.25 -6.52 -14.67
C PRO A 79 7.03 -5.69 -14.27
N HIS A 80 6.34 -6.12 -13.21
CA HIS A 80 5.27 -5.34 -12.61
C HIS A 80 5.81 -4.53 -11.44
N TYR A 81 5.23 -3.37 -11.21
CA TYR A 81 5.61 -2.50 -10.10
C TYR A 81 4.41 -2.12 -9.25
N LEU A 82 4.64 -2.08 -7.93
CA LEU A 82 3.75 -1.40 -7.00
C LEU A 82 4.40 -0.08 -6.58
N VAL A 83 3.64 1.00 -6.68
CA VAL A 83 4.07 2.30 -6.17
C VAL A 83 3.03 2.80 -5.17
N VAL A 84 3.45 2.99 -3.93
CA VAL A 84 2.62 3.63 -2.90
C VAL A 84 2.85 5.13 -2.97
N ASN A 85 1.77 5.86 -3.25
CA ASN A 85 1.75 7.31 -3.22
C ASN A 85 1.63 7.79 -1.77
N ALA A 86 2.75 8.24 -1.21
CA ALA A 86 2.87 8.86 0.09
C ALA A 86 3.22 10.35 -0.02
N ASP A 87 2.91 10.96 -1.16
CA ASP A 87 2.98 12.41 -1.35
C ASP A 87 1.69 13.05 -0.84
N GLU A 88 1.58 13.20 0.48
CA GLU A 88 0.46 13.86 1.14
C GLU A 88 0.71 15.37 1.17
N SER A 89 0.33 16.04 0.09
CA SER A 89 0.62 17.47 -0.13
C SER A 89 -0.63 18.34 -0.17
N GLU A 90 -1.84 17.75 -0.15
CA GLU A 90 -3.09 18.53 -0.14
C GLU A 90 -3.26 19.26 1.20
N PRO A 91 -3.41 20.61 1.19
CA PRO A 91 -3.62 21.37 2.42
C PRO A 91 -4.81 20.88 3.23
N GLY A 92 -4.62 20.72 4.55
CA GLY A 92 -5.64 20.21 5.46
C GLY A 92 -5.74 18.69 5.52
N THR A 93 -5.03 17.95 4.66
CA THR A 93 -4.95 16.49 4.72
C THR A 93 -3.77 16.06 5.56
N CYS A 94 -4.03 15.28 6.63
CA CYS A 94 -3.01 14.75 7.53
C CYS A 94 -3.47 13.39 8.09
N LYS A 95 -3.52 12.38 7.27
CA LYS A 95 -3.96 11.02 7.62
C LYS A 95 -2.90 9.96 7.35
N ASP A 96 -2.13 10.13 6.28
CA ASP A 96 -1.11 9.17 5.86
C ASP A 96 0.19 9.34 6.66
N MET A 97 0.59 10.59 6.96
CA MET A 97 1.77 10.86 7.79
C MET A 97 1.67 10.26 9.20
N PRO A 98 0.58 10.47 9.98
CA PRO A 98 0.42 9.83 11.28
C PRO A 98 0.45 8.30 11.19
N LEU A 99 -0.19 7.71 10.16
CA LEU A 99 -0.18 6.27 9.93
C LEU A 99 1.24 5.74 9.70
N MET A 100 2.01 6.39 8.82
CA MET A 100 3.39 5.99 8.53
C MET A 100 4.32 6.17 9.72
N LEU A 101 4.07 7.15 10.60
CA LEU A 101 4.85 7.36 11.83
C LEU A 101 4.52 6.33 12.92
N ALA A 102 3.23 6.07 13.14
CA ALA A 102 2.76 5.24 14.25
C ALA A 102 2.65 3.75 13.90
N SER A 103 2.35 3.40 12.65
CA SER A 103 2.10 2.01 12.23
C SER A 103 2.72 1.69 10.85
N PRO A 104 4.03 1.92 10.63
CA PRO A 104 4.66 1.71 9.33
C PRO A 104 4.57 0.25 8.85
N HIS A 105 4.58 -0.72 9.76
CA HIS A 105 4.47 -2.13 9.41
C HIS A 105 3.10 -2.53 8.88
N THR A 106 2.04 -1.80 9.20
CA THR A 106 0.71 -2.00 8.57
C THR A 106 0.79 -1.69 7.08
N LEU A 107 1.49 -0.60 6.71
CA LEU A 107 1.73 -0.27 5.32
C LEU A 107 2.62 -1.30 4.62
N ILE A 108 3.73 -1.71 5.25
CA ILE A 108 4.67 -2.69 4.69
C ILE A 108 3.96 -4.04 4.45
N GLU A 109 3.18 -4.54 5.42
CA GLU A 109 2.39 -5.77 5.23
C GLU A 109 1.43 -5.64 4.05
N GLY A 110 0.69 -4.54 3.96
CA GLY A 110 -0.21 -4.26 2.84
C GLY A 110 0.51 -4.21 1.49
N MET A 111 1.72 -3.65 1.45
CA MET A 111 2.54 -3.62 0.24
C MET A 111 3.01 -5.00 -0.19
N ILE A 112 3.40 -5.86 0.74
CA ILE A 112 3.81 -7.22 0.42
C ILE A 112 2.62 -7.99 -0.17
N ILE A 113 1.43 -7.89 0.45
CA ILE A 113 0.20 -8.52 -0.02
C ILE A 113 -0.18 -8.01 -1.42
N ALA A 114 -0.17 -6.67 -1.62
CA ALA A 114 -0.50 -6.08 -2.90
C ALA A 114 0.50 -6.48 -4.00
N SER A 115 1.80 -6.48 -3.68
CA SER A 115 2.86 -6.89 -4.61
C SER A 115 2.72 -8.36 -5.00
N TYR A 116 2.42 -9.24 -4.03
CA TYR A 116 2.13 -10.64 -4.30
C TYR A 116 0.93 -10.79 -5.25
N ALA A 117 -0.17 -10.10 -4.96
CA ALA A 117 -1.39 -10.16 -5.76
C ALA A 117 -1.17 -9.73 -7.22
N ILE A 118 -0.40 -8.68 -7.47
CA ILE A 118 -0.10 -8.18 -8.82
C ILE A 118 1.18 -8.75 -9.43
N ARG A 119 1.83 -9.70 -8.77
CA ARG A 119 3.08 -10.35 -9.20
C ARG A 119 4.23 -9.35 -9.41
N ALA A 120 4.35 -8.35 -8.54
CA ALA A 120 5.46 -7.39 -8.54
C ALA A 120 6.56 -7.85 -7.59
N ASN A 121 7.81 -7.84 -8.04
CA ASN A 121 8.98 -8.17 -7.22
C ASN A 121 9.75 -6.92 -6.77
N LEU A 122 9.30 -5.74 -7.15
CA LEU A 122 9.86 -4.46 -6.74
C LEU A 122 8.73 -3.47 -6.45
N ALA A 123 8.79 -2.86 -5.26
CA ALA A 123 7.81 -1.88 -4.81
C ALA A 123 8.49 -0.61 -4.30
N PHE A 124 7.78 0.52 -4.42
CA PHE A 124 8.27 1.82 -4.00
C PHE A 124 7.27 2.50 -3.08
N ILE A 125 7.78 3.18 -2.02
CA ILE A 125 7.04 4.19 -1.28
C ILE A 125 7.57 5.54 -1.72
N TYR A 126 6.78 6.30 -2.46
CA TYR A 126 7.14 7.65 -2.86
C TYR A 126 6.66 8.63 -1.80
N VAL A 127 7.60 9.16 -1.02
CA VAL A 127 7.32 10.04 0.12
C VAL A 127 7.67 11.48 -0.25
N ARG A 128 6.84 12.43 0.15
CA ARG A 128 7.15 13.86 0.08
C ARG A 128 8.49 14.16 0.76
N GLY A 129 9.40 14.82 0.05
CA GLY A 129 10.80 14.99 0.49
C GLY A 129 11.00 15.81 1.77
N GLU A 130 10.05 16.72 2.09
CA GLU A 130 10.13 17.59 3.27
C GLU A 130 9.88 16.87 4.60
N VAL A 131 9.26 15.68 4.58
CA VAL A 131 8.90 14.95 5.81
C VAL A 131 9.98 13.97 6.22
N ALA A 132 11.16 14.49 6.58
CA ALA A 132 12.35 13.70 6.90
C ALA A 132 12.11 12.65 8.01
N SER A 133 11.28 12.96 9.00
CA SER A 133 10.93 12.03 10.10
C SER A 133 10.15 10.82 9.60
N VAL A 134 9.23 10.98 8.65
CA VAL A 134 8.48 9.90 8.03
C VAL A 134 9.41 9.03 7.19
N ILE A 135 10.30 9.64 6.40
CA ILE A 135 11.28 8.93 5.57
C ILE A 135 12.21 8.07 6.46
N ALA A 136 12.73 8.63 7.54
CA ALA A 136 13.57 7.89 8.49
C ALA A 136 12.79 6.72 9.10
N ARG A 137 11.57 6.96 9.61
CA ARG A 137 10.69 5.93 10.18
C ARG A 137 10.42 4.77 9.23
N LEU A 138 10.11 5.08 7.98
CA LEU A 138 9.86 4.05 6.96
C LEU A 138 11.11 3.24 6.63
N ARG A 139 12.28 3.90 6.53
CA ARG A 139 13.55 3.20 6.29
C ARG A 139 13.90 2.25 7.43
N ASP A 140 13.72 2.68 8.67
CA ASP A 140 13.94 1.82 9.86
C ASP A 140 12.98 0.62 9.85
N ALA A 141 11.69 0.84 9.56
CA ALA A 141 10.71 -0.25 9.50
C ALA A 141 10.98 -1.23 8.34
N VAL A 142 11.43 -0.72 7.19
CA VAL A 142 11.84 -1.55 6.05
C VAL A 142 13.07 -2.39 6.42
N ALA A 143 14.07 -1.80 7.09
CA ALA A 143 15.24 -2.54 7.58
C ALA A 143 14.83 -3.67 8.54
N GLN A 144 13.96 -3.39 9.52
CA GLN A 144 13.39 -4.40 10.42
C GLN A 144 12.67 -5.53 9.65
N ALA A 145 11.95 -5.19 8.58
CA ALA A 145 11.25 -6.18 7.77
C ALA A 145 12.22 -7.08 6.98
N TYR A 146 13.33 -6.54 6.44
CA TYR A 146 14.38 -7.34 5.81
C TYR A 146 15.07 -8.27 6.83
N GLU A 147 15.48 -7.76 7.99
CA GLU A 147 16.12 -8.54 9.05
C GLU A 147 15.23 -9.70 9.54
N ALA A 148 13.92 -9.50 9.51
CA ALA A 148 12.95 -10.50 9.93
C ALA A 148 12.51 -11.49 8.84
N GLY A 149 13.06 -11.41 7.62
CA GLY A 149 12.68 -12.25 6.48
C GLY A 149 11.28 -11.97 5.93
N LEU A 150 10.77 -10.77 6.14
CA LEU A 150 9.48 -10.31 5.61
C LEU A 150 9.62 -9.57 4.27
N LEU A 151 10.85 -9.23 3.89
CA LEU A 151 11.25 -8.67 2.60
C LEU A 151 12.49 -9.41 2.09
N GLY A 152 12.80 -9.28 0.81
CA GLY A 152 13.90 -9.95 0.14
C GLY A 152 13.46 -11.26 -0.49
N ARG A 153 14.15 -12.34 -0.21
CA ARG A 153 13.95 -13.65 -0.83
C ARG A 153 13.13 -14.60 0.03
N ASN A 154 12.30 -15.42 -0.64
CA ASN A 154 11.53 -16.49 0.00
C ASN A 154 10.72 -16.02 1.22
N ILE A 155 9.95 -14.96 1.08
CA ILE A 155 9.20 -14.32 2.17
C ILE A 155 8.34 -15.36 2.92
N LEU A 156 8.55 -15.47 4.23
CA LEU A 156 7.89 -16.44 5.11
C LEU A 156 7.97 -17.90 4.64
N GLY A 157 9.02 -18.25 3.88
CA GLY A 157 9.21 -19.60 3.32
C GLY A 157 8.45 -19.88 2.03
N SER A 158 7.78 -18.88 1.46
CA SER A 158 7.15 -18.97 0.13
C SER A 158 8.20 -18.84 -0.99
N SER A 159 7.77 -19.00 -2.24
CA SER A 159 8.61 -18.71 -3.42
C SER A 159 8.55 -17.24 -3.85
N PHE A 160 7.88 -16.38 -3.07
CA PHE A 160 7.71 -14.97 -3.40
C PHE A 160 8.89 -14.14 -2.90
N ASP A 161 9.42 -13.30 -3.78
CA ASP A 161 10.50 -12.35 -3.52
C ASP A 161 9.98 -10.93 -3.71
N LEU A 162 10.37 -10.01 -2.83
CA LEU A 162 10.03 -8.60 -2.96
C LEU A 162 11.13 -7.71 -2.40
N ASP A 163 11.60 -6.78 -3.20
CA ASP A 163 12.39 -5.64 -2.77
C ASP A 163 11.52 -4.39 -2.61
N LEU A 164 11.75 -3.61 -1.55
CA LEU A 164 10.99 -2.41 -1.23
C LEU A 164 11.92 -1.22 -1.04
N VAL A 165 11.64 -0.13 -1.77
CA VAL A 165 12.45 1.09 -1.77
C VAL A 165 11.65 2.26 -1.23
N VAL A 166 12.20 2.98 -0.24
CA VAL A 166 11.67 4.27 0.23
C VAL A 166 12.34 5.38 -0.54
N HIS A 167 11.59 6.00 -1.46
CA HIS A 167 12.04 7.09 -2.33
C HIS A 167 11.59 8.44 -1.76
N ALA A 168 12.54 9.35 -1.57
CA ALA A 168 12.25 10.73 -1.18
C ALA A 168 12.02 11.58 -2.44
N GLY A 169 10.83 12.14 -2.58
CA GLY A 169 10.50 13.08 -3.65
C GLY A 169 11.19 14.43 -3.47
N ALA A 170 11.09 15.28 -4.48
CA ALA A 170 11.71 16.61 -4.51
C ALA A 170 10.78 17.74 -4.03
N GLY A 171 9.66 17.45 -3.37
CA GLY A 171 8.78 18.44 -2.76
C GLY A 171 7.81 19.15 -3.70
N ALA A 172 7.46 18.56 -4.83
CA ALA A 172 6.49 19.16 -5.75
C ALA A 172 5.08 18.58 -5.54
N TYR A 173 4.09 19.44 -5.24
CA TYR A 173 2.67 19.06 -5.10
C TYR A 173 2.14 18.21 -6.25
N ILE A 174 2.52 18.56 -7.49
CA ILE A 174 2.07 17.82 -8.68
C ILE A 174 2.48 16.34 -8.67
N CYS A 175 3.51 15.95 -7.91
CA CYS A 175 3.93 14.57 -7.78
C CYS A 175 2.97 13.71 -6.94
N GLY A 176 1.92 14.30 -6.35
CA GLY A 176 0.75 13.58 -5.84
C GLY A 176 -0.16 13.01 -6.95
N GLU A 177 -0.09 13.55 -8.18
CA GLU A 177 -0.75 12.95 -9.36
C GLU A 177 0.05 11.71 -9.81
N GLU A 178 -0.64 10.58 -10.04
CA GLU A 178 0.01 9.27 -10.20
C GLU A 178 1.03 9.21 -11.36
N THR A 179 0.80 9.92 -12.46
CA THR A 179 1.72 9.87 -13.61
C THR A 179 2.89 10.85 -13.46
N ALA A 180 2.69 12.00 -12.83
CA ALA A 180 3.75 12.92 -12.47
C ALA A 180 4.68 12.31 -11.40
N LEU A 181 4.11 11.54 -10.45
CA LEU A 181 4.88 10.74 -9.50
C LEU A 181 5.79 9.75 -10.23
N LEU A 182 5.28 9.03 -11.22
CA LEU A 182 6.08 8.07 -12.00
C LEU A 182 7.22 8.76 -12.76
N ASP A 183 7.00 9.92 -13.36
CA ASP A 183 8.06 10.69 -14.02
C ASP A 183 9.14 11.12 -13.01
N SER A 184 8.74 11.58 -11.82
CA SER A 184 9.67 11.93 -10.75
C SER A 184 10.48 10.73 -10.28
N LEU A 185 9.83 9.57 -10.09
CA LEU A 185 10.48 8.32 -9.67
C LEU A 185 11.48 7.82 -10.73
N GLU A 186 11.24 8.10 -12.02
CA GLU A 186 12.15 7.81 -13.13
C GLU A 186 13.30 8.85 -13.25
N GLY A 187 13.38 9.82 -12.33
CA GLY A 187 14.43 10.85 -12.32
C GLY A 187 14.17 12.01 -13.29
N ARG A 188 12.96 12.12 -13.83
CA ARG A 188 12.53 13.22 -14.68
C ARG A 188 11.81 14.29 -13.86
N ARG A 189 11.60 15.47 -14.48
CA ARG A 189 10.69 16.45 -13.91
C ARG A 189 9.28 15.87 -13.83
N GLY A 190 8.66 15.94 -12.64
CA GLY A 190 7.30 15.44 -12.44
C GLY A 190 6.28 16.21 -13.28
N GLN A 191 5.79 15.59 -14.33
CA GLN A 191 4.75 16.11 -15.21
C GLN A 191 3.72 15.04 -15.48
N PRO A 192 2.40 15.36 -15.42
CA PRO A 192 1.36 14.42 -15.79
C PRO A 192 1.53 13.91 -17.23
N ARG A 193 1.32 12.61 -17.42
CA ARG A 193 1.34 11.96 -18.74
C ARG A 193 -0.06 11.99 -19.37
N LEU A 194 -0.11 12.04 -20.69
CA LEU A 194 -1.36 11.81 -21.41
C LEU A 194 -1.85 10.37 -21.23
N ARG A 195 -3.16 10.19 -21.11
CA ARG A 195 -3.81 8.89 -21.02
C ARG A 195 -4.79 8.73 -22.20
N PRO A 196 -4.90 7.55 -22.83
CA PRO A 196 -4.11 6.35 -22.65
C PRO A 196 -2.64 6.49 -23.12
N PRO A 197 -1.69 5.59 -22.71
CA PRO A 197 -1.91 4.41 -21.86
C PRO A 197 -2.06 4.74 -20.37
N PHE A 198 -2.84 3.90 -19.66
CA PHE A 198 -2.92 3.96 -18.20
C PHE A 198 -1.72 3.25 -17.56
N PRO A 199 -1.34 3.61 -16.31
CA PRO A 199 -0.19 3.01 -15.62
C PRO A 199 -0.24 1.48 -15.52
N ALA A 200 -1.44 0.88 -15.41
CA ALA A 200 -1.61 -0.58 -15.39
C ALA A 200 -1.08 -1.26 -16.67
N VAL A 201 -0.99 -0.52 -17.78
CA VAL A 201 -0.46 -1.00 -19.07
C VAL A 201 0.98 -0.53 -19.28
N ALA A 202 1.26 0.75 -19.03
CA ALA A 202 2.57 1.37 -19.22
C ALA A 202 2.80 2.51 -18.20
N GLY A 203 3.23 2.12 -17.00
CA GLY A 203 3.56 3.02 -15.89
C GLY A 203 5.07 3.25 -15.74
N LEU A 204 5.63 2.86 -14.62
CA LEU A 204 7.05 3.01 -14.29
C LEU A 204 7.91 2.24 -15.30
N TYR A 205 8.89 2.93 -15.89
CA TYR A 205 9.76 2.40 -16.95
C TYR A 205 8.98 1.71 -18.09
N ALA A 206 7.82 2.30 -18.46
CA ALA A 206 6.90 1.75 -19.46
C ALA A 206 6.45 0.30 -19.16
N SER A 207 6.40 -0.10 -17.91
CA SER A 207 5.98 -1.41 -17.42
C SER A 207 4.66 -1.33 -16.67
N PRO A 208 3.87 -2.42 -16.58
CA PRO A 208 2.65 -2.45 -15.81
C PRO A 208 2.86 -2.00 -14.36
N THR A 209 2.11 -1.02 -13.90
CA THR A 209 2.29 -0.41 -12.58
C THR A 209 0.97 -0.12 -11.90
N VAL A 210 0.85 -0.54 -10.65
CA VAL A 210 -0.24 -0.09 -9.76
C VAL A 210 0.27 1.05 -8.90
N VAL A 211 -0.44 2.18 -8.91
CA VAL A 211 -0.22 3.28 -7.97
C VAL A 211 -1.39 3.34 -7.00
N ASN A 212 -1.14 3.22 -5.70
CA ASN A 212 -2.16 3.32 -4.65
C ASN A 212 -1.72 4.28 -3.54
N ASN A 213 -2.70 4.91 -2.88
CA ASN A 213 -2.47 5.72 -1.70
C ASN A 213 -2.09 4.86 -0.48
N VAL A 214 -1.37 5.44 0.49
CA VAL A 214 -0.93 4.80 1.74
C VAL A 214 -2.07 4.13 2.50
N GLU A 215 -3.15 4.86 2.82
CA GLU A 215 -4.27 4.32 3.59
C GLU A 215 -4.97 3.18 2.87
N SER A 216 -5.07 3.24 1.55
CA SER A 216 -5.65 2.15 0.75
C SER A 216 -4.89 0.85 0.93
N ILE A 217 -3.56 0.91 0.85
CA ILE A 217 -2.69 -0.27 1.02
C ILE A 217 -2.68 -0.74 2.49
N ALA A 218 -2.61 0.18 3.45
CA ALA A 218 -2.64 -0.16 4.87
C ALA A 218 -3.97 -0.80 5.33
N SER A 219 -5.05 -0.66 4.55
CA SER A 219 -6.34 -1.30 4.84
C SER A 219 -6.37 -2.79 4.45
N VAL A 220 -5.52 -3.21 3.53
CA VAL A 220 -5.52 -4.57 2.96
C VAL A 220 -5.23 -5.67 4.00
N PRO A 221 -4.25 -5.53 4.92
CA PRO A 221 -3.99 -6.56 5.92
C PRO A 221 -5.20 -6.92 6.77
N ALA A 222 -5.99 -5.93 7.17
CA ALA A 222 -7.20 -6.13 7.95
C ALA A 222 -8.28 -6.89 7.18
N ILE A 223 -8.39 -6.64 5.87
CA ILE A 223 -9.32 -7.36 4.98
C ILE A 223 -8.92 -8.83 4.86
N LEU A 224 -7.64 -9.12 4.61
CA LEU A 224 -7.15 -10.51 4.47
C LEU A 224 -7.24 -11.29 5.80
N ARG A 225 -7.06 -10.61 6.94
CA ARG A 225 -7.15 -11.22 8.27
C ARG A 225 -8.59 -11.54 8.69
N ASN A 226 -9.56 -10.67 8.35
CA ASN A 226 -10.92 -10.76 8.86
C ASN A 226 -11.96 -11.19 7.82
N SER A 227 -11.87 -10.85 6.60
CA SER A 227 -12.61 -11.14 5.37
C SER A 227 -13.15 -9.88 4.66
N ALA A 228 -13.53 -10.04 3.40
CA ALA A 228 -14.22 -8.99 2.64
C ALA A 228 -15.56 -8.60 3.26
N ASP A 229 -16.33 -9.57 3.74
CA ASP A 229 -17.64 -9.33 4.36
C ASP A 229 -17.53 -8.57 5.68
N TRP A 230 -16.51 -8.87 6.50
CA TRP A 230 -16.22 -8.08 7.69
C TRP A 230 -15.97 -6.61 7.35
N PHE A 231 -15.19 -6.32 6.32
CA PHE A 231 -14.91 -4.95 5.91
C PHE A 231 -16.17 -4.22 5.43
N ARG A 232 -17.05 -4.93 4.73
CA ARG A 232 -18.33 -4.39 4.23
C ARG A 232 -19.37 -4.10 5.31
N GLN A 233 -19.22 -4.64 6.51
CA GLN A 233 -20.11 -4.32 7.65
C GLN A 233 -19.90 -2.90 8.19
N MET A 234 -18.79 -2.25 7.81
CA MET A 234 -18.47 -0.87 8.20
C MET A 234 -18.79 0.09 7.05
N GLY A 235 -19.08 1.35 7.39
CA GLY A 235 -19.37 2.39 6.41
C GLY A 235 -20.78 2.32 5.84
N THR A 236 -20.92 2.60 4.57
CA THR A 236 -22.21 2.60 3.85
C THR A 236 -22.17 1.62 2.67
N GLU A 237 -23.35 1.26 2.14
CA GLU A 237 -23.47 0.38 0.98
C GLU A 237 -22.61 0.82 -0.23
N LYS A 238 -22.55 2.14 -0.48
CA LYS A 238 -21.80 2.72 -1.61
C LYS A 238 -20.34 3.02 -1.28
N SER A 239 -19.97 3.06 0.01
CA SER A 239 -18.60 3.31 0.48
C SER A 239 -18.33 2.46 1.72
N PRO A 240 -18.10 1.16 1.53
CA PRO A 240 -17.84 0.26 2.64
C PRO A 240 -16.46 0.50 3.26
N GLY A 241 -16.34 0.01 4.50
CA GLY A 241 -15.11 0.05 5.27
C GLY A 241 -14.93 1.31 6.09
N PHE A 242 -13.78 1.40 6.71
CA PHE A 242 -13.33 2.55 7.48
C PHE A 242 -12.49 3.51 6.64
N THR A 243 -12.27 4.70 7.15
CA THR A 243 -11.34 5.69 6.58
C THR A 243 -10.86 6.65 7.66
N LEU A 244 -9.70 7.25 7.43
CA LEU A 244 -9.12 8.29 8.28
C LEU A 244 -9.49 9.67 7.76
N TYR A 245 -9.81 10.58 8.65
CA TYR A 245 -10.06 11.98 8.36
C TYR A 245 -9.26 12.88 9.29
N SER A 246 -8.74 13.97 8.73
CA SER A 246 -8.21 15.07 9.52
C SER A 246 -9.36 15.98 9.94
N LEU A 247 -9.46 16.27 11.24
CA LEU A 247 -10.42 17.22 11.80
C LEU A 247 -9.63 18.37 12.43
N SER A 248 -10.02 19.59 12.13
CA SER A 248 -9.47 20.83 12.70
C SER A 248 -10.47 21.54 13.59
#